data_d16bccf1a75c8021941ea14df79bec20
#
_entry.id   d16bccf1a75c8021941ea14df79bec20
#
_cell.length_a   1.000
_cell.length_b   1.000
_cell.length_c   1.000
_cell.angle_alpha   90.00
_cell.angle_beta   90.00
_cell.angle_gamma   90.00
#
_symmetry.space_group_name_H-M   'P 1'
#
loop_
_entity.id
_entity.type
_entity.pdbx_description
1 polymer ?
#
loop_
_entity_poly.entity_id
_entity_poly.type
_entity_poly.pdbx_seq_one_letter_code
_entity_poly.pdbx_strand_id
1 'polypeptide(L)'
;MKKFKNLFLSLIVIFLFELTFAKIATAAACTATNGVYSKSEIQTGLGCGILPEVYEVTIYKIYFCRTEPTTPTTSAGVDLKDCFQVFNNDSGSIARVSQNQSINLTGEYTKPPNGTYTHGYAMMDNTYKLEASLKIDGSMDGQVSGSGVFCRTAEASGDFTSSGATSNRTICSDTEEVAGTYTETLTHLGTLLEAWDPTNIINNINGTSSSIKAILVDENGHLAANEAEVDKVEGFTAFGDPLIIRNNTIDITMNFNVSTAAAVARSGAGDGIYLGVNAFSAMFTTTERKRRRGAWR
;
A
#
# COMPACT_ATOMS: atom_id res chain seq x y z
N MET A 1 -43.62 -22.61 -60.65
CA MET A 1 -42.48 -23.20 -59.89
C MET A 1 -41.66 -22.07 -59.29
N LYS A 2 -41.95 -21.70 -58.02
CA LYS A 2 -41.23 -20.65 -57.30
C LYS A 2 -40.32 -21.32 -56.26
N LYS A 3 -39.00 -21.13 -56.36
CA LYS A 3 -38.00 -21.63 -55.46
C LYS A 3 -38.00 -20.71 -54.20
N PHE A 4 -38.35 -21.26 -53.06
CA PHE A 4 -38.14 -20.64 -51.75
C PHE A 4 -36.66 -20.75 -51.40
N LYS A 5 -35.99 -19.63 -51.26
CA LYS A 5 -34.67 -19.54 -50.63
C LYS A 5 -34.85 -19.43 -49.12
N ASN A 6 -34.43 -20.47 -48.39
CA ASN A 6 -34.33 -20.42 -46.95
C ASN A 6 -33.20 -19.50 -46.54
N LEU A 7 -33.56 -18.37 -45.96
CA LEU A 7 -32.61 -17.45 -45.31
C LEU A 7 -32.36 -17.96 -43.89
N PHE A 8 -31.27 -18.66 -43.69
CA PHE A 8 -30.79 -19.00 -42.34
C PHE A 8 -30.23 -17.72 -41.73
N LEU A 9 -31.02 -17.11 -40.85
CA LEU A 9 -30.58 -16.02 -40.01
C LEU A 9 -29.81 -16.63 -38.85
N SER A 10 -28.46 -16.72 -38.97
CA SER A 10 -27.57 -17.12 -37.89
C SER A 10 -27.53 -16.00 -36.86
N LEU A 11 -28.25 -16.17 -35.75
CA LEU A 11 -28.22 -15.29 -34.61
C LEU A 11 -26.90 -15.55 -33.85
N ILE A 12 -25.87 -14.78 -34.19
CA ILE A 12 -24.63 -14.75 -33.39
C ILE A 12 -24.98 -13.95 -32.14
N VAL A 13 -25.31 -14.65 -31.07
CA VAL A 13 -25.34 -14.10 -29.72
C VAL A 13 -23.88 -13.87 -29.32
N ILE A 14 -23.41 -12.66 -29.56
CA ILE A 14 -22.15 -12.21 -28.95
C ILE A 14 -22.46 -12.03 -27.46
N PHE A 15 -22.10 -13.04 -26.68
CA PHE A 15 -21.94 -12.89 -25.25
C PHE A 15 -20.74 -11.95 -25.06
N LEU A 16 -21.05 -10.65 -24.94
CA LEU A 16 -20.13 -9.70 -24.33
C LEU A 16 -20.00 -10.13 -22.85
N PHE A 17 -19.06 -11.01 -22.59
CA PHE A 17 -18.50 -11.16 -21.27
C PHE A 17 -17.88 -9.79 -20.99
N GLU A 18 -18.62 -8.92 -20.32
CA GLU A 18 -18.02 -7.81 -19.60
C GLU A 18 -17.11 -8.44 -18.56
N LEU A 19 -15.84 -8.60 -18.93
CA LEU A 19 -14.76 -8.71 -17.97
C LEU A 19 -14.79 -7.40 -17.18
N THR A 20 -15.65 -7.34 -16.17
CA THR A 20 -15.46 -6.44 -15.06
C THR A 20 -14.12 -6.86 -14.47
N PHE A 21 -13.04 -6.22 -14.93
CA PHE A 21 -11.81 -6.18 -14.16
C PHE A 21 -12.24 -5.71 -12.79
N ALA A 22 -12.30 -6.62 -11.84
CA ALA A 22 -12.38 -6.30 -10.44
C ALA A 22 -11.13 -5.46 -10.18
N LYS A 23 -11.29 -4.12 -10.23
CA LYS A 23 -10.28 -3.22 -9.70
C LYS A 23 -9.99 -3.77 -8.33
N ILE A 24 -8.72 -4.07 -8.07
CA ILE A 24 -8.27 -4.43 -6.72
C ILE A 24 -8.77 -3.28 -5.86
N ALA A 25 -9.87 -3.53 -5.19
CA ALA A 25 -10.41 -2.58 -4.24
C ALA A 25 -9.30 -2.46 -3.19
N THR A 26 -8.76 -1.26 -3.01
CA THR A 26 -8.16 -0.92 -1.72
C THR A 26 -9.07 -1.53 -0.71
N ALA A 27 -8.54 -2.45 0.12
CA ALA A 27 -9.37 -3.03 1.14
C ALA A 27 -9.99 -1.87 1.90
N ALA A 28 -11.29 -1.69 1.77
CA ALA A 28 -12.02 -0.65 2.50
C ALA A 28 -11.64 -0.81 3.98
N ALA A 29 -11.65 0.28 4.74
CA ALA A 29 -11.44 0.15 6.18
C ALA A 29 -12.46 -0.84 6.74
N CYS A 30 -12.01 -1.79 7.57
CA CYS A 30 -12.92 -2.67 8.29
C CYS A 30 -13.82 -1.84 9.21
N THR A 31 -15.09 -2.17 9.27
CA THR A 31 -16.05 -1.48 10.14
C THR A 31 -15.93 -2.03 11.57
N ALA A 32 -15.57 -1.17 12.51
CA ALA A 32 -15.55 -1.51 13.93
C ALA A 32 -16.68 -0.80 14.69
N THR A 33 -17.41 -1.53 15.51
CA THR A 33 -18.36 -0.97 16.46
C THR A 33 -17.81 -1.14 17.88
N ASN A 34 -17.50 -0.03 18.55
CA ASN A 34 -16.85 -0.03 19.88
C ASN A 34 -15.53 -0.85 19.91
N GLY A 35 -14.72 -0.78 18.84
CA GLY A 35 -13.45 -1.51 18.71
C GLY A 35 -13.59 -3.00 18.38
N VAL A 36 -14.79 -3.48 18.08
CA VAL A 36 -15.06 -4.87 17.69
C VAL A 36 -15.40 -4.92 16.19
N TYR A 37 -14.68 -5.73 15.44
CA TYR A 37 -14.86 -5.91 14.00
C TYR A 37 -15.87 -7.03 13.69
N SER A 38 -16.57 -6.92 12.56
CA SER A 38 -17.56 -7.92 12.19
C SER A 38 -16.92 -9.14 11.54
N LYS A 39 -17.14 -10.33 12.11
CA LYS A 39 -16.74 -11.60 11.52
C LYS A 39 -17.33 -11.77 10.12
N SER A 40 -18.58 -11.38 9.92
CA SER A 40 -19.27 -11.52 8.62
C SER A 40 -18.60 -10.65 7.53
N GLU A 41 -18.13 -9.45 7.87
CA GLU A 41 -17.41 -8.57 6.93
C GLU A 41 -16.08 -9.20 6.50
N ILE A 42 -15.31 -9.74 7.44
CA ILE A 42 -14.03 -10.40 7.18
C ILE A 42 -14.22 -11.66 6.33
N GLN A 43 -15.28 -12.45 6.58
CA GLN A 43 -15.53 -13.72 5.89
C GLN A 43 -16.11 -13.57 4.48
N THR A 44 -16.86 -12.51 4.21
CA THR A 44 -17.61 -12.33 2.95
C THR A 44 -16.91 -11.46 1.93
N GLY A 45 -15.90 -10.67 2.34
CA GLY A 45 -15.21 -9.70 1.50
C GLY A 45 -13.88 -10.21 0.95
N LEU A 46 -13.31 -9.41 0.05
CA LEU A 46 -11.90 -9.53 -0.41
C LEU A 46 -10.90 -9.10 0.68
N GLY A 47 -11.37 -8.96 1.92
CA GLY A 47 -10.64 -8.40 3.03
C GLY A 47 -10.91 -6.92 3.22
N CYS A 48 -10.48 -6.39 4.35
CA CYS A 48 -10.56 -4.98 4.70
C CYS A 48 -9.26 -4.55 5.40
N GLY A 49 -9.04 -3.23 5.52
CA GLY A 49 -7.86 -2.67 6.16
C GLY A 49 -8.14 -2.25 7.60
N ILE A 50 -7.21 -2.50 8.50
CA ILE A 50 -7.22 -1.99 9.87
C ILE A 50 -5.96 -1.17 10.15
N LEU A 51 -6.02 -0.37 11.21
CA LEU A 51 -4.86 0.33 11.73
C LEU A 51 -3.94 -0.66 12.46
N PRO A 52 -2.68 -0.85 12.03
CA PRO A 52 -1.71 -1.64 12.78
C PRO A 52 -1.23 -0.90 14.04
N GLU A 53 -0.75 -1.66 15.02
CA GLU A 53 -0.04 -1.13 16.20
C GLU A 53 1.33 -0.57 15.79
N VAL A 54 2.00 -1.28 14.87
CA VAL A 54 3.27 -0.88 14.27
C VAL A 54 3.26 -1.25 12.79
N TYR A 55 3.78 -0.32 11.98
CA TYR A 55 4.08 -0.52 10.58
C TYR A 55 5.49 -0.01 10.31
N GLU A 56 6.38 -0.87 9.80
CA GLU A 56 7.78 -0.52 9.56
C GLU A 56 8.13 -0.75 8.10
N VAL A 57 8.75 0.26 7.48
CA VAL A 57 9.28 0.21 6.11
C VAL A 57 10.63 0.90 6.06
N THR A 58 11.56 0.40 5.25
CA THR A 58 12.83 1.07 4.97
C THR A 58 12.72 1.95 3.75
N ILE A 59 13.09 3.23 3.86
CA ILE A 59 13.02 4.23 2.79
C ILE A 59 14.44 4.64 2.42
N TYR A 60 14.76 4.59 1.12
CA TYR A 60 16.05 4.97 0.57
C TYR A 60 16.04 6.38 0.01
N LYS A 61 15.04 6.72 -0.81
CA LYS A 61 14.99 7.99 -1.54
C LYS A 61 13.57 8.52 -1.61
N ILE A 62 13.44 9.86 -1.56
CA ILE A 62 12.17 10.55 -1.80
C ILE A 62 12.43 11.72 -2.74
N TYR A 63 11.55 11.87 -3.73
CA TYR A 63 11.57 12.96 -4.70
C TYR A 63 10.21 13.65 -4.76
N PHE A 64 10.24 14.95 -5.03
CA PHE A 64 9.06 15.72 -5.43
C PHE A 64 9.15 16.04 -6.91
N CYS A 65 8.06 15.77 -7.63
CA CYS A 65 8.00 15.88 -9.07
C CYS A 65 6.96 16.91 -9.50
N ARG A 66 7.30 17.72 -10.51
CA ARG A 66 6.38 18.70 -11.08
C ARG A 66 5.38 18.07 -12.03
N THR A 67 5.76 16.99 -12.64
CA THR A 67 4.94 16.14 -13.50
C THR A 67 5.01 14.70 -13.03
N GLU A 68 4.13 13.84 -13.50
CA GLU A 68 4.17 12.40 -13.19
C GLU A 68 5.48 11.79 -13.72
N PRO A 69 6.28 11.10 -12.87
CA PRO A 69 7.45 10.37 -13.33
C PRO A 69 7.06 9.23 -14.29
N THR A 70 7.92 8.97 -15.28
CA THR A 70 7.73 7.79 -16.14
C THR A 70 8.13 6.54 -15.37
N THR A 71 7.24 5.57 -15.30
CA THR A 71 7.46 4.31 -14.58
C THR A 71 8.55 3.46 -15.23
N PRO A 72 9.26 2.61 -14.46
CA PRO A 72 10.27 1.72 -14.98
C PRO A 72 9.67 0.70 -15.96
N THR A 73 10.51 0.23 -16.86
CA THR A 73 10.26 -0.90 -17.76
C THR A 73 11.28 -2.00 -17.50
N THR A 74 11.14 -3.16 -18.10
CA THR A 74 12.12 -4.26 -17.97
C THR A 74 13.52 -3.94 -18.56
N SER A 75 13.68 -2.79 -19.21
CA SER A 75 14.95 -2.37 -19.82
C SER A 75 15.40 -0.96 -19.43
N ALA A 76 14.62 -0.25 -18.63
CA ALA A 76 14.93 1.11 -18.20
C ALA A 76 14.34 1.37 -16.82
N GLY A 77 15.08 2.06 -15.96
CA GLY A 77 14.61 2.55 -14.67
C GLY A 77 13.65 3.74 -14.80
N VAL A 78 13.17 4.21 -13.66
CA VAL A 78 12.28 5.38 -13.57
C VAL A 78 12.92 6.64 -14.18
N ASP A 79 12.14 7.41 -14.98
CA ASP A 79 12.58 8.74 -15.44
C ASP A 79 12.13 9.82 -14.45
N LEU A 80 13.11 10.40 -13.75
CA LEU A 80 12.96 11.43 -12.73
C LEU A 80 13.32 12.84 -13.23
N LYS A 81 13.26 13.08 -14.53
CA LYS A 81 13.71 14.34 -15.19
C LYS A 81 13.13 15.61 -14.56
N ASP A 82 11.84 15.61 -14.19
CA ASP A 82 11.14 16.75 -13.58
C ASP A 82 10.98 16.61 -12.06
N CYS A 83 11.82 15.78 -11.44
CA CYS A 83 11.82 15.49 -10.02
C CYS A 83 13.05 16.07 -9.32
N PHE A 84 12.91 16.41 -8.04
CA PHE A 84 13.98 16.89 -7.18
C PHE A 84 14.08 15.98 -5.96
N GLN A 85 15.26 15.43 -5.72
CA GLN A 85 15.54 14.61 -4.55
C GLN A 85 15.45 15.46 -3.28
N VAL A 86 14.60 15.07 -2.35
CA VAL A 86 14.40 15.76 -1.09
C VAL A 86 14.91 14.97 0.11
N PHE A 87 15.07 13.66 -0.06
CA PHE A 87 15.65 12.76 0.93
C PHE A 87 16.51 11.70 0.26
N ASN A 88 17.66 11.39 0.88
CA ASN A 88 18.54 10.31 0.47
C ASN A 88 19.16 9.61 1.69
N ASN A 89 19.14 8.27 1.67
CA ASN A 89 19.93 7.41 2.52
C ASN A 89 20.18 6.08 1.79
N ASP A 90 21.38 5.90 1.23
CA ASP A 90 21.72 4.71 0.45
C ASP A 90 21.74 3.42 1.29
N SER A 91 21.89 3.53 2.62
CA SER A 91 21.78 2.40 3.56
C SER A 91 20.34 2.14 4.01
N GLY A 92 19.40 2.99 3.60
CA GLY A 92 18.02 2.95 4.04
C GLY A 92 17.77 3.60 5.41
N SER A 93 16.62 4.18 5.58
CA SER A 93 16.15 4.73 6.85
C SER A 93 14.86 4.04 7.26
N ILE A 94 14.85 3.45 8.45
CA ILE A 94 13.69 2.76 8.98
C ILE A 94 12.64 3.77 9.40
N ALA A 95 11.47 3.68 8.79
CA ALA A 95 10.25 4.37 9.19
C ALA A 95 9.36 3.42 10.00
N ARG A 96 9.46 3.45 11.33
CA ARG A 96 8.60 2.70 12.23
C ARG A 96 7.45 3.60 12.66
N VAL A 97 6.26 3.34 12.14
CA VAL A 97 5.07 4.18 12.31
C VAL A 97 4.08 3.47 13.21
N SER A 98 3.62 4.16 14.25
CA SER A 98 2.46 3.77 15.05
C SER A 98 1.43 4.90 15.03
N GLN A 99 0.24 4.64 15.54
CA GLN A 99 -0.81 5.65 15.58
C GLN A 99 -0.33 6.92 16.29
N ASN A 100 -0.52 8.08 15.64
CA ASN A 100 -0.23 9.41 16.19
C ASN A 100 1.27 9.67 16.50
N GLN A 101 2.19 8.91 15.94
CA GLN A 101 3.62 9.17 16.09
C GLN A 101 4.18 9.94 14.88
N SER A 102 5.03 10.92 15.17
CA SER A 102 5.89 11.56 14.18
C SER A 102 7.22 10.82 14.15
N ILE A 103 7.73 10.56 12.97
CA ILE A 103 9.05 9.94 12.76
C ILE A 103 9.97 10.90 12.02
N ASN A 104 11.25 10.83 12.36
CA ASN A 104 12.31 11.50 11.62
C ASN A 104 13.13 10.41 10.91
N LEU A 105 13.17 10.46 9.58
CA LEU A 105 14.05 9.61 8.81
C LEU A 105 15.50 10.04 9.03
N THR A 106 16.42 9.10 9.15
CA THR A 106 17.86 9.38 9.23
C THR A 106 18.42 9.43 7.82
N GLY A 107 19.03 10.56 7.41
CA GLY A 107 19.57 10.72 6.06
C GLY A 107 19.83 12.17 5.70
N GLU A 108 20.11 12.39 4.43
CA GLU A 108 20.37 13.72 3.86
C GLU A 108 19.07 14.35 3.35
N TYR A 109 18.82 15.59 3.74
CA TYR A 109 17.66 16.34 3.33
C TYR A 109 18.05 17.53 2.44
N THR A 110 17.37 17.67 1.31
CA THR A 110 17.58 18.79 0.40
C THR A 110 16.26 19.51 0.16
N LYS A 111 16.24 20.84 0.40
CA LYS A 111 15.07 21.65 0.06
C LYS A 111 14.94 21.73 -1.46
N PRO A 112 13.80 21.35 -2.05
CA PRO A 112 13.60 21.47 -3.49
C PRO A 112 13.47 22.95 -3.89
N PRO A 113 13.75 23.30 -5.15
CA PRO A 113 13.53 24.63 -5.68
C PRO A 113 12.10 25.12 -5.48
N ASN A 114 11.91 26.43 -5.44
CA ASN A 114 10.56 27.00 -5.40
C ASN A 114 9.74 26.53 -6.59
N GLY A 115 8.49 26.17 -6.34
CA GLY A 115 7.61 25.68 -7.37
C GLY A 115 6.41 24.91 -6.81
N THR A 116 5.63 24.40 -7.72
CA THR A 116 4.47 23.55 -7.44
C THR A 116 4.83 22.12 -7.84
N TYR A 117 4.60 21.18 -6.93
CA TYR A 117 4.85 19.76 -7.09
C TYR A 117 3.53 19.02 -7.00
N THR A 118 3.25 18.21 -7.98
CA THR A 118 1.98 17.46 -8.12
C THR A 118 2.13 15.99 -7.82
N HIS A 119 3.37 15.48 -7.81
CA HIS A 119 3.67 14.07 -7.58
C HIS A 119 4.83 13.89 -6.61
N GLY A 120 4.84 12.74 -5.96
CA GLY A 120 5.96 12.21 -5.18
C GLY A 120 6.41 10.87 -5.72
N TYR A 121 7.70 10.59 -5.54
CA TYR A 121 8.29 9.29 -5.79
C TYR A 121 9.10 8.87 -4.56
N ALA A 122 9.02 7.59 -4.19
CA ALA A 122 9.82 7.02 -3.13
C ALA A 122 10.36 5.64 -3.55
N MET A 123 11.63 5.38 -3.21
CA MET A 123 12.24 4.06 -3.30
C MET A 123 12.31 3.46 -1.90
N MET A 124 11.76 2.25 -1.75
CA MET A 124 11.60 1.57 -0.47
C MET A 124 12.09 0.12 -0.59
N ASP A 125 12.39 -0.49 0.55
CA ASP A 125 12.58 -1.93 0.64
C ASP A 125 11.28 -2.67 0.28
N ASN A 126 11.37 -3.89 -0.23
CA ASN A 126 10.21 -4.75 -0.43
C ASN A 126 9.85 -5.55 0.83
N THR A 127 10.58 -5.36 1.93
CA THR A 127 10.36 -6.02 3.22
C THR A 127 9.76 -5.04 4.23
N TYR A 128 8.66 -5.46 4.83
CA TYR A 128 7.89 -4.69 5.81
C TYR A 128 7.75 -5.46 7.11
N LYS A 129 7.60 -4.73 8.23
CA LYS A 129 7.21 -5.35 9.50
C LYS A 129 5.88 -4.81 9.97
N LEU A 130 5.06 -5.71 10.49
CA LEU A 130 3.69 -5.48 10.92
C LEU A 130 3.47 -6.03 12.32
N GLU A 131 2.91 -5.21 13.21
CA GLU A 131 2.28 -5.64 14.45
C GLU A 131 0.82 -5.19 14.41
N ALA A 132 -0.11 -6.13 14.43
CA ALA A 132 -1.52 -5.85 14.35
C ALA A 132 -2.33 -6.83 15.19
N SER A 133 -3.35 -6.32 15.87
CA SER A 133 -4.34 -7.11 16.59
C SER A 133 -5.74 -6.58 16.35
N LEU A 134 -6.72 -7.44 16.50
CA LEU A 134 -8.13 -7.05 16.42
C LEU A 134 -9.00 -7.94 17.29
N LYS A 135 -10.12 -7.36 17.76
CA LYS A 135 -11.21 -8.09 18.39
C LYS A 135 -12.35 -8.26 17.41
N ILE A 136 -12.92 -9.45 17.34
CA ILE A 136 -13.98 -9.84 16.39
C ILE A 136 -15.24 -10.22 17.15
N ASP A 137 -16.41 -10.00 16.58
CA ASP A 137 -17.72 -10.33 17.20
C ASP A 137 -18.04 -11.83 17.21
N GLY A 138 -17.16 -12.69 16.67
CA GLY A 138 -17.27 -14.14 16.68
C GLY A 138 -15.91 -14.81 16.58
N SER A 139 -15.78 -16.03 17.11
CA SER A 139 -14.53 -16.80 17.08
C SER A 139 -14.07 -17.06 15.66
N MET A 140 -12.78 -16.89 15.41
CA MET A 140 -12.07 -17.25 14.17
C MET A 140 -10.83 -18.07 14.48
N ASP A 141 -10.36 -18.85 13.52
CA ASP A 141 -9.17 -19.68 13.65
C ASP A 141 -7.93 -18.87 13.23
N GLY A 142 -6.86 -18.94 14.01
CA GLY A 142 -5.55 -18.43 13.65
C GLY A 142 -4.84 -19.37 12.68
N GLN A 143 -4.13 -18.83 11.71
CA GLN A 143 -3.35 -19.64 10.77
C GLN A 143 -2.22 -20.45 11.45
N VAL A 144 -1.57 -19.86 12.47
CA VAL A 144 -0.51 -20.52 13.24
C VAL A 144 -1.11 -21.45 14.27
N SER A 145 -2.06 -20.94 15.07
CA SER A 145 -2.69 -21.68 16.15
C SER A 145 -3.88 -20.94 16.76
N GLY A 146 -4.70 -21.69 17.46
CA GLY A 146 -5.77 -21.23 18.34
C GLY A 146 -7.01 -20.78 17.58
N SER A 147 -8.08 -20.61 18.35
CA SER A 147 -9.37 -20.06 17.94
C SER A 147 -9.84 -19.10 18.99
N GLY A 148 -10.54 -18.05 18.63
CA GLY A 148 -11.07 -17.08 19.57
C GLY A 148 -11.49 -15.77 18.94
N VAL A 149 -11.88 -14.84 19.77
CA VAL A 149 -12.37 -13.52 19.37
C VAL A 149 -11.26 -12.46 19.28
N PHE A 150 -10.06 -12.73 19.79
CA PHE A 150 -8.89 -11.87 19.67
C PHE A 150 -7.88 -12.52 18.72
N CYS A 151 -7.56 -11.85 17.62
CA CYS A 151 -6.59 -12.30 16.67
C CYS A 151 -5.45 -11.28 16.54
N ARG A 152 -4.23 -11.76 16.39
CA ARG A 152 -3.01 -10.94 16.32
C ARG A 152 -1.98 -11.54 15.37
N THR A 153 -1.05 -10.71 14.93
CA THR A 153 0.12 -11.19 14.20
C THR A 153 1.00 -12.06 15.10
N ALA A 154 1.54 -13.14 14.53
CA ALA A 154 2.57 -13.97 15.14
C ALA A 154 3.95 -13.35 14.89
N GLU A 155 4.93 -13.65 15.76
CA GLU A 155 6.33 -13.38 15.47
C GLU A 155 6.84 -14.43 14.46
N ALA A 156 6.90 -14.02 13.19
CA ALA A 156 7.26 -14.87 12.07
C ALA A 156 7.74 -14.03 10.88
N SER A 157 8.22 -14.69 9.84
CA SER A 157 8.56 -14.05 8.56
C SER A 157 8.09 -14.91 7.39
N GLY A 158 7.81 -14.28 6.25
CA GLY A 158 7.45 -14.97 5.03
C GLY A 158 7.27 -14.02 3.86
N ASP A 159 7.19 -14.59 2.67
CA ASP A 159 7.01 -13.83 1.44
C ASP A 159 5.52 -13.78 1.07
N PHE A 160 5.13 -12.68 0.45
CA PHE A 160 3.85 -12.55 -0.23
C PHE A 160 4.08 -12.72 -1.73
N THR A 161 3.68 -13.88 -2.25
CA THR A 161 3.89 -14.30 -3.63
C THR A 161 2.56 -14.41 -4.40
N SER A 162 2.61 -14.58 -5.71
CA SER A 162 1.41 -14.86 -6.52
C SER A 162 0.67 -16.15 -6.09
N SER A 163 1.41 -17.12 -5.54
CA SER A 163 0.84 -18.37 -4.98
C SER A 163 0.28 -18.22 -3.56
N GLY A 164 0.45 -17.05 -2.93
CA GLY A 164 0.04 -16.76 -1.57
C GLY A 164 1.18 -16.45 -0.63
N ALA A 165 0.86 -16.38 0.66
CA ALA A 165 1.85 -16.19 1.71
C ALA A 165 2.61 -17.49 1.99
N THR A 166 3.93 -17.40 2.12
CA THR A 166 4.78 -18.57 2.36
C THR A 166 4.81 -19.01 3.82
N SER A 167 4.30 -18.22 4.74
CA SER A 167 4.20 -18.58 6.16
C SER A 167 2.86 -18.18 6.79
N ASN A 168 2.47 -18.95 7.82
CA ASN A 168 1.34 -18.59 8.68
C ASN A 168 1.72 -17.45 9.60
N ARG A 169 0.79 -16.53 9.84
CA ARG A 169 1.08 -15.25 10.47
C ARG A 169 0.10 -14.81 11.56
N THR A 170 -0.97 -15.55 11.81
CA THR A 170 -2.04 -15.13 12.70
C THR A 170 -2.29 -16.15 13.79
N ILE A 171 -2.41 -15.68 15.03
CA ILE A 171 -2.79 -16.43 16.22
C ILE A 171 -4.10 -15.85 16.73
N CYS A 172 -5.08 -16.71 17.07
CA CYS A 172 -6.32 -16.30 17.70
C CYS A 172 -6.47 -16.95 19.09
N SER A 173 -7.13 -16.25 20.02
CA SER A 173 -7.42 -16.72 21.37
C SER A 173 -8.66 -16.04 21.94
N ASP A 174 -9.19 -16.53 23.08
CA ASP A 174 -10.28 -15.89 23.80
C ASP A 174 -9.80 -14.79 24.76
N THR A 175 -8.49 -14.63 24.88
CA THR A 175 -7.85 -13.58 25.69
C THR A 175 -7.04 -12.64 24.81
N GLU A 176 -7.09 -11.33 25.13
CA GLU A 176 -6.26 -10.34 24.45
C GLU A 176 -4.79 -10.53 24.81
N GLU A 177 -3.94 -10.55 23.78
CA GLU A 177 -2.50 -10.70 23.92
C GLU A 177 -1.78 -9.71 23.00
N VAL A 178 -0.51 -9.39 23.29
CA VAL A 178 0.31 -8.49 22.50
C VAL A 178 0.61 -9.09 21.15
N ALA A 179 0.51 -8.29 20.08
CA ALA A 179 0.87 -8.68 18.75
C ALA A 179 2.38 -8.99 18.63
N GLY A 180 2.71 -10.04 17.90
CA GLY A 180 4.07 -10.34 17.50
C GLY A 180 4.45 -9.58 16.23
N THR A 181 5.75 -9.37 16.00
CA THR A 181 6.24 -8.73 14.77
C THR A 181 6.23 -9.74 13.63
N TYR A 182 5.38 -9.53 12.63
CA TYR A 182 5.40 -10.27 11.38
C TYR A 182 6.23 -9.52 10.33
N THR A 183 7.25 -10.18 9.77
CA THR A 183 8.08 -9.63 8.68
C THR A 183 7.59 -10.20 7.36
N GLU A 184 7.14 -9.34 6.44
CA GLU A 184 6.62 -9.70 5.14
C GLU A 184 7.47 -9.15 4.02
N THR A 185 7.96 -10.01 3.12
CA THR A 185 8.65 -9.61 1.89
C THR A 185 7.67 -9.67 0.72
N LEU A 186 7.44 -8.54 0.07
CA LEU A 186 6.55 -8.44 -1.07
C LEU A 186 7.31 -8.80 -2.35
N THR A 187 6.89 -9.87 -3.01
CA THR A 187 7.37 -10.26 -4.34
C THR A 187 6.24 -10.26 -5.38
N HIS A 188 5.03 -9.91 -4.97
CA HIS A 188 3.83 -9.80 -5.79
C HIS A 188 2.95 -8.66 -5.27
N LEU A 189 2.30 -7.91 -6.16
CA LEU A 189 1.39 -6.81 -5.81
C LEU A 189 -0.05 -7.04 -6.30
N GLY A 190 -0.29 -8.10 -7.04
CA GLY A 190 -1.61 -8.47 -7.53
C GLY A 190 -2.46 -9.21 -6.50
N THR A 191 -3.59 -9.72 -6.95
CA THR A 191 -4.49 -10.56 -6.16
C THR A 191 -3.88 -11.96 -5.95
N LEU A 192 -4.08 -12.54 -4.77
CA LEU A 192 -3.64 -13.91 -4.48
C LEU A 192 -4.23 -14.91 -5.46
N LEU A 193 -3.41 -15.90 -5.86
CA LEU A 193 -3.76 -16.99 -6.79
C LEU A 193 -4.06 -16.52 -8.22
N GLU A 194 -3.62 -15.33 -8.60
CA GLU A 194 -3.63 -14.83 -9.96
C GLU A 194 -2.23 -14.87 -10.57
N ALA A 195 -2.13 -14.49 -11.86
CA ALA A 195 -0.83 -14.34 -12.51
C ALA A 195 0.02 -13.31 -11.75
N TRP A 196 1.32 -13.54 -11.72
CA TRP A 196 2.26 -12.60 -11.09
C TRP A 196 2.09 -11.19 -11.65
N ASP A 197 1.94 -10.21 -10.77
CA ASP A 197 1.79 -8.80 -11.09
C ASP A 197 2.78 -7.97 -10.28
N PRO A 198 3.72 -7.28 -10.91
CA PRO A 198 4.67 -6.39 -10.26
C PRO A 198 4.10 -5.00 -9.99
N THR A 199 2.83 -4.72 -10.32
CA THR A 199 2.25 -3.38 -10.24
C THR A 199 0.94 -3.38 -9.49
N ASN A 200 0.69 -2.32 -8.72
CA ASN A 200 -0.60 -2.06 -8.11
C ASN A 200 -0.92 -0.56 -8.11
N ILE A 201 -2.14 -0.21 -8.47
CA ILE A 201 -2.62 1.18 -8.45
C ILE A 201 -3.80 1.30 -7.51
N ILE A 202 -3.64 2.16 -6.51
CA ILE A 202 -4.65 2.43 -5.50
C ILE A 202 -5.11 3.87 -5.65
N ASN A 203 -6.36 4.07 -5.99
CA ASN A 203 -6.98 5.39 -6.12
C ASN A 203 -7.75 5.75 -4.85
N ASN A 204 -7.83 7.04 -4.55
CA ASN A 204 -8.60 7.58 -3.41
C ASN A 204 -8.20 6.94 -2.08
N ILE A 205 -6.90 6.81 -1.85
CA ILE A 205 -6.36 6.21 -0.62
C ILE A 205 -6.92 6.91 0.62
N ASN A 206 -7.46 6.14 1.55
CA ASN A 206 -8.03 6.62 2.81
C ASN A 206 -9.06 7.76 2.64
N GLY A 207 -9.85 7.73 1.55
CA GLY A 207 -10.87 8.73 1.27
C GLY A 207 -10.32 10.08 0.79
N THR A 208 -9.04 10.16 0.44
CA THR A 208 -8.42 11.34 -0.17
C THR A 208 -8.49 11.30 -1.69
N SER A 209 -8.24 12.43 -2.36
CA SER A 209 -8.07 12.47 -3.83
C SER A 209 -6.69 11.98 -4.30
N SER A 210 -5.83 11.57 -3.39
CA SER A 210 -4.51 11.04 -3.71
C SER A 210 -4.60 9.62 -4.26
N SER A 211 -3.72 9.28 -5.19
CA SER A 211 -3.53 7.91 -5.68
C SER A 211 -2.09 7.48 -5.48
N ILE A 212 -1.89 6.17 -5.28
CA ILE A 212 -0.57 5.57 -5.20
C ILE A 212 -0.48 4.47 -6.25
N LYS A 213 0.66 4.41 -6.94
CA LYS A 213 1.08 3.30 -7.76
C LYS A 213 2.34 2.71 -7.14
N ALA A 214 2.32 1.42 -6.85
CA ALA A 214 3.47 0.67 -6.39
C ALA A 214 3.98 -0.21 -7.54
N ILE A 215 5.31 -0.33 -7.67
CA ILE A 215 5.98 -1.13 -8.71
C ILE A 215 7.12 -1.88 -8.06
N LEU A 216 7.20 -3.19 -8.31
CA LEU A 216 8.32 -4.04 -7.92
C LEU A 216 9.44 -3.93 -8.96
N VAL A 217 10.65 -3.65 -8.50
CA VAL A 217 11.82 -3.46 -9.34
C VAL A 217 12.96 -4.40 -8.94
N ASP A 218 13.83 -4.69 -9.90
CA ASP A 218 15.06 -5.45 -9.72
C ASP A 218 16.17 -4.60 -9.07
N GLU A 219 17.34 -5.17 -8.85
CA GLU A 219 18.52 -4.52 -8.28
C GLU A 219 19.00 -3.29 -9.07
N ASN A 220 18.67 -3.21 -10.39
CA ASN A 220 19.03 -2.11 -11.26
C ASN A 220 17.95 -1.01 -11.31
N GLY A 221 16.82 -1.19 -10.61
CA GLY A 221 15.67 -0.29 -10.66
C GLY A 221 14.83 -0.45 -11.93
N HIS A 222 14.97 -1.56 -12.66
CA HIS A 222 14.08 -1.91 -13.76
C HIS A 222 12.86 -2.66 -13.23
N LEU A 223 11.75 -2.61 -13.96
CA LEU A 223 10.59 -3.43 -13.64
C LEU A 223 11.02 -4.90 -13.54
N ALA A 224 10.83 -5.53 -12.39
CA ALA A 224 11.15 -6.93 -12.19
C ALA A 224 10.41 -7.80 -13.21
N ALA A 225 11.06 -8.81 -13.77
CA ALA A 225 10.45 -9.69 -14.76
C ALA A 225 9.76 -10.91 -14.13
N ASN A 226 10.06 -11.20 -12.88
CA ASN A 226 9.46 -12.29 -12.08
C ASN A 226 9.72 -12.07 -10.57
N GLU A 227 9.10 -12.90 -9.73
CA GLU A 227 9.20 -12.80 -8.26
C GLU A 227 10.63 -12.90 -7.71
N ALA A 228 11.50 -13.68 -8.36
CA ALA A 228 12.87 -13.91 -7.86
C ALA A 228 13.81 -12.73 -8.15
N GLU A 229 13.43 -11.82 -9.04
CA GLU A 229 14.22 -10.63 -9.39
C GLU A 229 13.83 -9.40 -8.55
N VAL A 230 12.79 -9.50 -7.73
CA VAL A 230 12.34 -8.36 -6.92
C VAL A 230 13.36 -8.02 -5.85
N ASP A 231 13.82 -6.76 -5.85
CA ASP A 231 14.75 -6.20 -4.87
C ASP A 231 14.10 -5.07 -4.05
N LYS A 232 13.30 -4.21 -4.70
CA LYS A 232 12.69 -3.02 -4.06
C LYS A 232 11.28 -2.73 -4.53
N VAL A 233 10.63 -1.82 -3.82
CA VAL A 233 9.35 -1.21 -4.21
C VAL A 233 9.56 0.25 -4.55
N GLU A 234 9.11 0.67 -5.72
CA GLU A 234 8.97 2.06 -6.10
C GLU A 234 7.52 2.53 -5.92
N GLY A 235 7.34 3.60 -5.16
CA GLY A 235 6.03 4.21 -4.88
C GLY A 235 5.90 5.53 -5.63
N PHE A 236 4.83 5.68 -6.40
CA PHE A 236 4.46 6.92 -7.11
C PHE A 236 3.16 7.44 -6.52
N THR A 237 3.16 8.68 -6.06
CA THR A 237 1.97 9.31 -5.46
C THR A 237 1.56 10.52 -6.27
N ALA A 238 0.31 10.55 -6.74
CA ALA A 238 -0.31 11.80 -7.18
C ALA A 238 -0.87 12.54 -5.96
N PHE A 239 -0.47 13.78 -5.75
CA PHE A 239 -0.96 14.58 -4.61
C PHE A 239 -2.37 15.09 -4.92
N GLY A 240 -3.32 14.89 -4.00
CA GLY A 240 -4.65 15.46 -4.11
C GLY A 240 -4.63 17.00 -4.14
N ASP A 241 -3.79 17.59 -3.28
CA ASP A 241 -3.47 19.01 -3.27
C ASP A 241 -1.98 19.19 -3.61
N PRO A 242 -1.64 20.04 -4.60
CA PRO A 242 -0.26 20.27 -4.97
C PRO A 242 0.56 20.86 -3.82
N LEU A 243 1.77 20.33 -3.62
CA LEU A 243 2.73 20.87 -2.65
C LEU A 243 3.41 22.13 -3.22
N ILE A 244 3.27 23.26 -2.54
CA ILE A 244 3.84 24.52 -2.98
C ILE A 244 5.05 24.88 -2.11
N ILE A 245 6.22 24.97 -2.73
CA ILE A 245 7.47 25.39 -2.08
C ILE A 245 7.79 26.84 -2.45
N ARG A 246 8.05 27.67 -1.44
CA ARG A 246 8.35 29.09 -1.57
C ARG A 246 9.66 29.45 -0.87
N ASN A 247 10.17 30.67 -1.12
CA ASN A 247 11.38 31.17 -0.45
C ASN A 247 11.26 31.16 1.08
N ASN A 248 10.07 31.38 1.60
CA ASN A 248 9.79 31.42 3.03
C ASN A 248 9.36 30.05 3.61
N THR A 249 9.31 28.99 2.81
CA THR A 249 9.12 27.64 3.32
C THR A 249 10.35 27.23 4.13
N ILE A 250 10.17 26.95 5.40
CA ILE A 250 11.22 26.61 6.36
C ILE A 250 11.26 25.15 6.74
N ASP A 251 10.16 24.43 6.49
CA ASP A 251 10.06 23.01 6.82
C ASP A 251 9.10 22.30 5.87
N ILE A 252 9.35 21.00 5.66
CA ILE A 252 8.50 20.08 4.91
C ILE A 252 8.35 18.83 5.78
N THR A 253 7.13 18.58 6.22
CA THR A 253 6.81 17.44 7.06
C THR A 253 6.14 16.36 6.23
N MET A 254 6.63 15.11 6.34
CA MET A 254 5.98 13.91 5.79
C MET A 254 5.14 13.25 6.88
N ASN A 255 3.87 13.04 6.61
CA ASN A 255 2.95 12.37 7.49
C ASN A 255 2.51 11.05 6.85
N PHE A 256 2.72 9.95 7.55
CA PHE A 256 2.24 8.64 7.13
C PHE A 256 0.80 8.43 7.56
N ASN A 257 -0.03 7.99 6.63
CA ASN A 257 -1.36 7.48 6.96
C ASN A 257 -1.35 5.96 6.82
N VAL A 258 -1.37 5.30 7.96
CA VAL A 258 -1.37 3.84 8.11
C VAL A 258 -2.71 3.29 8.62
N SER A 259 -3.79 4.07 8.53
CA SER A 259 -5.09 3.71 9.10
C SER A 259 -5.68 2.40 8.56
N THR A 260 -5.22 1.96 7.40
CA THR A 260 -5.61 0.70 6.75
C THR A 260 -4.42 -0.13 6.31
N ALA A 261 -3.23 0.12 6.90
CA ALA A 261 -1.99 -0.50 6.44
C ALA A 261 -1.81 -1.97 6.88
N ALA A 262 -2.71 -2.52 7.68
CA ALA A 262 -2.82 -3.95 7.91
C ALA A 262 -4.04 -4.51 7.17
N ALA A 263 -3.83 -5.51 6.31
CA ALA A 263 -4.90 -6.24 5.66
C ALA A 263 -5.48 -7.31 6.60
N VAL A 264 -6.80 -7.40 6.63
CA VAL A 264 -7.53 -8.47 7.31
C VAL A 264 -8.38 -9.19 6.28
N ALA A 265 -8.19 -10.48 6.14
CA ALA A 265 -8.93 -11.28 5.17
C ALA A 265 -9.15 -12.70 5.69
N ARG A 266 -10.07 -13.43 5.06
CA ARG A 266 -10.23 -14.86 5.27
C ARG A 266 -9.04 -15.62 4.65
N SER A 267 -8.51 -16.58 5.39
CA SER A 267 -7.44 -17.46 4.93
C SER A 267 -8.02 -18.79 4.45
N GLY A 268 -8.23 -18.93 3.14
CA GLY A 268 -8.67 -20.20 2.54
C GLY A 268 -10.11 -20.62 2.86
N ALA A 269 -10.38 -21.92 2.84
CA ALA A 269 -11.68 -22.49 3.22
C ALA A 269 -11.74 -22.68 4.74
N GLY A 270 -12.77 -22.18 5.40
CA GLY A 270 -12.94 -22.27 6.85
C GLY A 270 -13.01 -20.92 7.54
N ASP A 271 -12.83 -20.88 8.84
CA ASP A 271 -12.87 -19.68 9.67
C ASP A 271 -11.48 -19.06 9.90
N GLY A 272 -10.46 -19.47 9.14
CA GLY A 272 -9.10 -18.95 9.25
C GLY A 272 -9.03 -17.47 8.89
N ILE A 273 -8.26 -16.68 9.69
CA ILE A 273 -8.02 -15.26 9.48
C ILE A 273 -6.57 -15.00 9.07
N TYR A 274 -6.40 -14.10 8.12
CA TYR A 274 -5.14 -13.59 7.63
C TYR A 274 -4.94 -12.15 8.09
N LEU A 275 -3.77 -11.86 8.65
CA LEU A 275 -3.28 -10.52 8.91
C LEU A 275 -1.99 -10.29 8.11
N GLY A 276 -1.94 -9.28 7.27
CA GLY A 276 -0.78 -9.02 6.41
C GLY A 276 -0.59 -7.54 6.11
N VAL A 277 0.49 -7.24 5.41
CA VAL A 277 0.81 -5.88 4.97
C VAL A 277 -0.22 -5.40 3.94
N ASN A 278 -0.62 -4.13 4.05
CA ASN A 278 -1.44 -3.44 3.08
C ASN A 278 -0.82 -2.06 2.76
N ALA A 279 -1.35 -1.40 1.77
CA ALA A 279 -0.85 -0.10 1.35
C ALA A 279 -1.04 0.98 2.42
N PHE A 280 -0.09 1.90 2.47
CA PHE A 280 -0.13 3.14 3.24
C PHE A 280 -0.02 4.34 2.30
N SER A 281 -0.32 5.53 2.80
CA SER A 281 -0.07 6.77 2.07
C SER A 281 0.83 7.72 2.83
N ALA A 282 1.53 8.59 2.11
CA ALA A 282 2.28 9.69 2.67
C ALA A 282 1.70 11.02 2.18
N MET A 283 1.50 11.95 3.11
CA MET A 283 1.09 13.32 2.84
C MET A 283 2.21 14.27 3.24
N PHE A 284 2.41 15.30 2.44
CA PHE A 284 3.43 16.32 2.71
C PHE A 284 2.77 17.64 3.03
N THR A 285 3.27 18.31 4.07
CA THR A 285 2.84 19.64 4.48
C THR A 285 4.04 20.58 4.57
N THR A 286 3.82 21.87 4.35
CA THR A 286 4.88 22.90 4.44
C THR A 286 4.59 23.86 5.58
N THR A 287 5.66 24.26 6.27
CA THR A 287 5.62 25.36 7.23
C THR A 287 6.30 26.58 6.65
N GLU A 288 5.64 27.75 6.71
CA GLU A 288 6.18 29.00 6.21
C GLU A 288 6.58 29.94 7.34
N ARG A 289 7.69 30.66 7.15
CA ARG A 289 8.08 31.74 8.06
C ARG A 289 7.10 32.88 7.93
N LYS A 290 6.44 33.26 9.01
CA LYS A 290 5.60 34.49 9.05
C LYS A 290 6.47 35.72 8.83
N ARG A 291 6.14 36.56 7.83
CA ARG A 291 6.75 37.89 7.70
C ARG A 291 6.41 38.71 8.96
N ARG A 292 7.41 39.11 9.74
CA ARG A 292 7.20 40.15 10.75
C ARG A 292 6.71 41.37 10.01
N ARG A 293 5.47 41.79 10.18
CA ARG A 293 5.01 43.11 9.78
C ARG A 293 5.86 44.08 10.60
N GLY A 294 6.82 44.78 9.96
CA GLY A 294 7.54 45.85 10.59
C GLY A 294 6.52 46.87 11.08
N ALA A 295 6.50 47.13 12.40
CA ALA A 295 5.80 48.29 12.90
C ALA A 295 6.51 49.52 12.34
N TRP A 296 5.92 50.13 11.34
CA TRP A 296 6.32 51.46 10.92
C TRP A 296 5.94 52.37 12.09
N ARG A 297 6.91 52.85 12.85
CA ARG A 297 6.79 54.02 13.73
C ARG A 297 7.11 55.27 12.93
#